data_af164e7ac9c9ef7605f33b145b697560
#
_entry.id   af164e7ac9c9ef7605f33b145b697560
#
_cell.length_a   1.000
_cell.length_b   1.000
_cell.length_c   1.000
_cell.angle_alpha   90.00
_cell.angle_beta   90.00
_cell.angle_gamma   90.00
#
_symmetry.space_group_name_H-M   'P 1'
#
loop_
_entity.id
_entity.type
_entity.pdbx_description
1 polymer ?
#
loop_
_entity_poly.entity_id
_entity_poly.type
_entity_poly.pdbx_seq_one_letter_code
_entity_poly.pdbx_strand_id
1 'polypeptide(L)'
;MKIACLSGKGGAGKTLTAVNLAAAAEKAVYIDCDVEEPNGRLFFRPDHVETETVCSLLPEFDAGACTGCRECVQFCRFHALMYVKDKPMVFSEVCHSCGGCSLVCPEKAITEKKKPIGILETGDSQTVRVVTGILNPGEASGVPVIREALKKAEGLTIIDCPPGSACSVMESVMDADFCILVAEPTAFGFHNFQMVCQLVSLLGKKSGVVINKQEASWEPLERFCRDQGLPILARIPYDPQIAAMASDGRIVAREDPRLREMFSHILHTIGGSL
;
A
#
# COMPACT_ATOMS: atom_id res chain seq x y z
N MET A 1 -6.13 15.77 1.99
CA MET A 1 -5.45 15.10 3.12
C MET A 1 -5.35 13.61 2.82
N LYS A 2 -4.14 13.06 2.84
CA LYS A 2 -3.85 11.65 2.57
C LYS A 2 -3.38 10.97 3.86
N ILE A 3 -4.12 9.98 4.35
CA ILE A 3 -3.80 9.23 5.57
C ILE A 3 -3.46 7.79 5.16
N ALA A 4 -2.24 7.36 5.43
CA ALA A 4 -1.79 6.00 5.16
C ALA A 4 -1.95 5.10 6.40
N CYS A 5 -2.57 3.94 6.23
CA CYS A 5 -2.68 2.92 7.27
C CYS A 5 -1.64 1.83 7.04
N LEU A 6 -0.79 1.60 8.02
CA LEU A 6 0.33 0.66 7.96
C LEU A 6 0.28 -0.35 9.10
N SER A 7 0.84 -1.52 8.85
CA SER A 7 1.11 -2.51 9.90
C SER A 7 2.36 -3.31 9.59
N GLY A 8 3.07 -3.73 10.61
CA GLY A 8 4.31 -4.52 10.45
C GLY A 8 4.08 -5.96 9.96
N LYS A 9 2.85 -6.49 10.08
CA LYS A 9 2.50 -7.84 9.66
C LYS A 9 1.07 -7.92 9.11
N GLY A 10 0.76 -8.95 8.34
CA GLY A 10 -0.61 -9.32 7.99
C GLY A 10 -1.44 -9.65 9.24
N GLY A 11 -2.73 -9.38 9.20
CA GLY A 11 -3.67 -9.71 10.28
C GLY A 11 -3.67 -8.78 11.49
N ALA A 12 -2.84 -7.73 11.54
CA ALA A 12 -2.86 -6.74 12.64
C ALA A 12 -4.12 -5.86 12.67
N GLY A 13 -4.92 -5.88 11.60
CA GLY A 13 -6.16 -5.10 11.47
C GLY A 13 -6.01 -3.78 10.71
N LYS A 14 -4.97 -3.67 9.88
CA LYS A 14 -4.72 -2.52 9.02
C LYS A 14 -5.93 -2.20 8.11
N THR A 15 -6.37 -3.17 7.31
CA THR A 15 -7.53 -3.03 6.43
C THR A 15 -8.81 -2.73 7.20
N LEU A 16 -9.06 -3.41 8.36
CA LEU A 16 -10.18 -3.07 9.24
C LEU A 16 -10.14 -1.58 9.64
N THR A 17 -8.98 -1.09 10.07
CA THR A 17 -8.81 0.32 10.45
C THR A 17 -9.03 1.25 9.27
N ALA A 18 -8.43 0.99 8.11
CA ALA A 18 -8.53 1.82 6.92
C ALA A 18 -9.97 1.90 6.38
N VAL A 19 -10.66 0.77 6.28
CA VAL A 19 -12.04 0.69 5.82
C VAL A 19 -12.99 1.47 6.74
N ASN A 20 -12.83 1.30 8.06
CA ASN A 20 -13.69 1.98 9.03
C ASN A 20 -13.42 3.48 9.11
N LEU A 21 -12.17 3.93 8.97
CA LEU A 21 -11.83 5.35 8.86
C LEU A 21 -12.51 6.00 7.63
N ALA A 22 -12.39 5.36 6.47
CA ALA A 22 -13.03 5.86 5.25
C ALA A 22 -14.56 5.91 5.38
N ALA A 23 -15.16 4.88 5.98
CA ALA A 23 -16.61 4.81 6.19
C ALA A 23 -17.14 5.76 7.27
N ALA A 24 -16.32 6.18 8.23
CA ALA A 24 -16.68 7.14 9.26
C ALA A 24 -16.62 8.59 8.78
N ALA A 25 -15.95 8.85 7.65
CA ALA A 25 -15.88 10.16 7.03
C ALA A 25 -17.19 10.54 6.32
N GLU A 26 -17.48 11.85 6.20
CA GLU A 26 -18.62 12.32 5.40
C GLU A 26 -18.45 12.01 3.91
N LYS A 27 -17.21 12.17 3.40
CA LYS A 27 -16.80 11.82 2.04
C LYS A 27 -15.32 11.47 2.06
N ALA A 28 -14.98 10.34 1.43
CA ALA A 28 -13.58 9.90 1.35
C ALA A 28 -13.30 9.13 0.04
N VAL A 29 -12.02 9.08 -0.30
CA VAL A 29 -11.47 8.10 -1.25
C VAL A 29 -10.74 7.04 -0.43
N TYR A 30 -11.07 5.77 -0.64
CA TYR A 30 -10.33 4.64 -0.11
C TYR A 30 -9.49 4.04 -1.23
N ILE A 31 -8.20 3.89 -1.01
CA ILE A 31 -7.26 3.30 -1.97
C ILE A 31 -6.64 2.05 -1.37
N ASP A 32 -6.90 0.90 -1.98
CA ASP A 32 -6.27 -0.36 -1.63
C ASP A 32 -4.96 -0.51 -2.41
N CYS A 33 -3.84 -0.36 -1.70
CA CYS A 33 -2.49 -0.53 -2.22
C CYS A 33 -1.90 -1.92 -1.90
N ASP A 34 -2.63 -2.80 -1.24
CA ASP A 34 -2.26 -4.21 -1.06
C ASP A 34 -2.61 -4.99 -2.34
N VAL A 35 -1.92 -4.62 -3.42
CA VAL A 35 -2.28 -5.01 -4.79
C VAL A 35 -2.12 -6.50 -5.09
N GLU A 36 -1.42 -7.24 -4.24
CA GLU A 36 -1.26 -8.70 -4.32
C GLU A 36 -2.46 -9.42 -3.69
N GLU A 37 -3.00 -8.88 -2.58
CA GLU A 37 -4.14 -9.45 -1.85
C GLU A 37 -5.14 -8.35 -1.45
N PRO A 38 -5.78 -7.64 -2.41
CA PRO A 38 -6.67 -6.53 -2.10
C PRO A 38 -7.97 -7.01 -1.46
N ASN A 39 -8.20 -6.60 -0.22
CA ASN A 39 -9.33 -7.03 0.59
C ASN A 39 -10.38 -5.94 0.83
N GLY A 40 -10.06 -4.66 0.64
CA GLY A 40 -10.94 -3.54 0.91
C GLY A 40 -12.26 -3.59 0.13
N ARG A 41 -12.21 -4.05 -1.13
CA ARG A 41 -13.39 -4.21 -1.98
C ARG A 41 -14.43 -5.21 -1.43
N LEU A 42 -14.01 -6.17 -0.62
CA LEU A 42 -14.90 -7.15 0.01
C LEU A 42 -15.79 -6.50 1.08
N PHE A 43 -15.28 -5.46 1.74
CA PHE A 43 -16.02 -4.67 2.71
C PHE A 43 -16.94 -3.65 2.04
N PHE A 44 -16.42 -2.88 1.10
CA PHE A 44 -17.16 -1.81 0.47
C PHE A 44 -18.20 -2.29 -0.53
N ARG A 45 -17.90 -3.39 -1.26
CA ARG A 45 -18.75 -3.94 -2.34
C ARG A 45 -19.22 -2.83 -3.27
N PRO A 46 -18.28 -2.11 -3.94
CA PRO A 46 -18.61 -0.91 -4.71
C PRO A 46 -19.53 -1.22 -5.88
N ASP A 47 -20.44 -0.28 -6.17
CA ASP A 47 -21.31 -0.30 -7.34
C ASP A 47 -20.61 0.35 -8.54
N HIS A 48 -21.07 0.03 -9.76
CA HIS A 48 -20.63 0.66 -11.02
C HIS A 48 -19.11 0.64 -11.20
N VAL A 49 -18.50 -0.54 -11.04
CA VAL A 49 -17.04 -0.70 -11.09
C VAL A 49 -16.52 -0.46 -12.52
N GLU A 50 -15.68 0.55 -12.67
CA GLU A 50 -14.89 0.81 -13.86
C GLU A 50 -13.52 0.14 -13.73
N THR A 51 -12.99 -0.40 -14.83
CA THR A 51 -11.70 -1.11 -14.84
C THR A 51 -10.75 -0.43 -15.81
N GLU A 52 -9.53 -0.12 -15.34
CA GLU A 52 -8.45 0.44 -16.15
C GLU A 52 -7.26 -0.51 -16.14
N THR A 53 -6.66 -0.79 -17.32
CA THR A 53 -5.45 -1.63 -17.40
C THR A 53 -4.22 -0.82 -17.01
N VAL A 54 -3.42 -1.36 -16.10
CA VAL A 54 -2.10 -0.82 -15.73
C VAL A 54 -1.01 -1.56 -16.49
N CYS A 55 -0.13 -0.80 -17.14
CA CYS A 55 1.00 -1.35 -17.88
C CYS A 55 2.32 -0.90 -17.24
N SER A 56 3.30 -1.80 -17.27
CA SER A 56 4.71 -1.46 -17.11
C SER A 56 5.41 -1.34 -18.46
N LEU A 57 6.63 -0.81 -18.48
CA LEU A 57 7.45 -0.66 -19.66
C LEU A 57 8.55 -1.70 -19.67
N LEU A 58 8.56 -2.60 -20.68
CA LEU A 58 9.61 -3.57 -20.86
C LEU A 58 10.57 -3.14 -21.97
N PRO A 59 11.89 -3.38 -21.81
CA PRO A 59 12.86 -3.11 -22.88
C PRO A 59 12.61 -4.01 -24.09
N GLU A 60 12.64 -3.41 -25.26
CA GLU A 60 12.61 -4.06 -26.56
C GLU A 60 13.88 -3.69 -27.32
N PHE A 61 14.57 -4.69 -27.88
CA PHE A 61 15.90 -4.51 -28.48
C PHE A 61 15.81 -4.46 -30.00
N ASP A 62 16.40 -3.42 -30.61
CA ASP A 62 16.65 -3.35 -32.03
C ASP A 62 17.93 -4.13 -32.33
N ALA A 63 17.76 -5.32 -32.97
CA ALA A 63 18.89 -6.19 -33.33
C ALA A 63 19.80 -5.57 -34.39
N GLY A 64 19.32 -4.63 -35.22
CA GLY A 64 20.11 -3.93 -36.23
C GLY A 64 21.00 -2.84 -35.66
N ALA A 65 20.57 -2.17 -34.60
CA ALA A 65 21.32 -1.12 -33.93
C ALA A 65 22.21 -1.63 -32.77
N CYS A 66 21.92 -2.84 -32.24
CA CYS A 66 22.65 -3.40 -31.12
C CYS A 66 24.05 -3.90 -31.49
N THR A 67 25.10 -3.28 -30.99
CA THR A 67 26.51 -3.68 -31.19
C THR A 67 27.00 -4.80 -30.27
N GLY A 68 26.17 -5.22 -29.29
CA GLY A 68 26.54 -6.29 -28.36
C GLY A 68 27.51 -5.88 -27.25
N CYS A 69 27.59 -4.62 -26.93
CA CYS A 69 28.49 -4.09 -25.89
C CYS A 69 28.19 -4.59 -24.48
N ARG A 70 26.99 -5.12 -24.21
CA ARG A 70 26.49 -5.70 -22.94
C ARG A 70 26.39 -4.71 -21.76
N GLU A 71 26.50 -3.41 -21.98
CA GLU A 71 26.37 -2.43 -20.90
C GLU A 71 25.01 -2.52 -20.18
N CYS A 72 23.93 -2.72 -20.92
CA CYS A 72 22.58 -2.93 -20.35
C CYS A 72 22.50 -4.15 -19.42
N VAL A 73 23.19 -5.24 -19.76
CA VAL A 73 23.23 -6.47 -18.95
C VAL A 73 24.02 -6.22 -17.66
N GLN A 74 25.18 -5.57 -17.74
CA GLN A 74 26.03 -5.26 -16.59
C GLN A 74 25.35 -4.26 -15.65
N PHE A 75 24.62 -3.30 -16.20
CA PHE A 75 23.89 -2.30 -15.45
C PHE A 75 22.71 -2.88 -14.65
N CYS A 76 22.06 -3.93 -15.17
CA CYS A 76 20.82 -4.45 -14.60
C CYS A 76 21.02 -5.07 -13.20
N ARG A 77 20.64 -4.35 -12.14
CA ARG A 77 20.73 -4.80 -10.74
C ARG A 77 19.78 -5.96 -10.41
N PHE A 78 18.75 -6.15 -11.24
CA PHE A 78 17.76 -7.22 -11.08
C PHE A 78 18.12 -8.48 -11.87
N HIS A 79 19.24 -8.47 -12.61
CA HIS A 79 19.64 -9.57 -13.49
C HIS A 79 18.54 -10.02 -14.47
N ALA A 80 17.68 -9.08 -14.86
CA ALA A 80 16.57 -9.32 -15.76
C ALA A 80 17.00 -9.39 -17.24
N LEU A 81 18.28 -9.15 -17.54
CA LEU A 81 18.82 -9.15 -18.90
C LEU A 81 19.94 -10.17 -19.02
N MET A 82 19.91 -10.94 -20.10
CA MET A 82 20.99 -11.83 -20.50
C MET A 82 21.39 -11.57 -21.96
N TYR A 83 22.62 -11.97 -22.31
CA TYR A 83 23.12 -11.91 -23.67
C TYR A 83 23.33 -13.34 -24.18
N VAL A 84 22.47 -13.81 -25.06
CA VAL A 84 22.44 -15.21 -25.55
C VAL A 84 22.52 -15.21 -27.05
N LYS A 85 23.45 -16.00 -27.65
CA LYS A 85 23.63 -16.11 -29.09
C LYS A 85 23.65 -14.74 -29.79
N ASP A 86 24.51 -13.85 -29.29
CA ASP A 86 24.73 -12.49 -29.78
C ASP A 86 23.49 -11.60 -29.82
N LYS A 87 22.52 -11.87 -28.95
CA LYS A 87 21.31 -11.04 -28.76
C LYS A 87 21.01 -10.80 -27.29
N PRO A 88 20.61 -9.60 -26.92
CA PRO A 88 20.08 -9.34 -25.57
C PRO A 88 18.69 -9.95 -25.45
N MET A 89 18.40 -10.52 -24.28
CA MET A 89 17.13 -11.12 -23.94
C MET A 89 16.66 -10.59 -22.58
N VAL A 90 15.38 -10.29 -22.46
CA VAL A 90 14.76 -9.84 -21.20
C VAL A 90 13.93 -10.97 -20.57
N PHE A 91 14.10 -11.15 -19.26
CA PHE A 91 13.21 -11.95 -18.42
C PHE A 91 12.16 -11.01 -17.84
N SER A 92 10.98 -11.02 -18.42
CA SER A 92 9.90 -10.10 -18.08
C SER A 92 9.39 -10.26 -16.65
N GLU A 93 9.51 -11.49 -16.12
CA GLU A 93 9.09 -11.89 -14.78
C GLU A 93 10.01 -11.35 -13.68
N VAL A 94 11.22 -10.88 -14.04
CA VAL A 94 12.21 -10.33 -13.10
C VAL A 94 12.47 -8.85 -13.36
N CYS A 95 11.97 -8.33 -14.50
CA CYS A 95 12.18 -6.95 -14.89
C CYS A 95 11.33 -5.98 -14.05
N HIS A 96 11.97 -5.06 -13.37
CA HIS A 96 11.32 -4.02 -12.55
C HIS A 96 10.95 -2.75 -13.35
N SER A 97 11.05 -2.77 -14.68
CA SER A 97 10.64 -1.65 -15.55
C SER A 97 11.24 -0.30 -15.16
N CYS A 98 12.50 -0.30 -14.72
CA CYS A 98 13.17 0.90 -14.22
C CYS A 98 13.72 1.82 -15.32
N GLY A 99 13.70 1.40 -16.60
CA GLY A 99 14.19 2.18 -17.75
C GLY A 99 15.72 2.32 -17.84
N GLY A 100 16.48 1.87 -16.84
CA GLY A 100 17.92 2.09 -16.78
C GLY A 100 18.71 1.49 -17.95
N CYS A 101 18.29 0.35 -18.49
CA CYS A 101 18.94 -0.28 -19.64
C CYS A 101 18.83 0.58 -20.91
N SER A 102 17.72 1.29 -21.11
CA SER A 102 17.54 2.22 -22.24
C SER A 102 18.44 3.44 -22.08
N LEU A 103 18.62 3.93 -20.85
CA LEU A 103 19.47 5.12 -20.56
C LEU A 103 20.96 4.85 -20.78
N VAL A 104 21.45 3.63 -20.46
CA VAL A 104 22.89 3.31 -20.57
C VAL A 104 23.26 2.77 -21.93
N CYS A 105 22.32 2.57 -22.86
CA CYS A 105 22.60 2.06 -24.18
C CYS A 105 23.25 3.12 -25.07
N PRO A 106 24.55 2.98 -25.45
CA PRO A 106 25.24 4.00 -26.25
C PRO A 106 24.66 4.13 -27.65
N GLU A 107 24.18 3.02 -28.21
CA GLU A 107 23.60 2.97 -29.56
C GLU A 107 22.11 3.32 -29.59
N LYS A 108 21.48 3.59 -28.42
CA LYS A 108 20.04 3.80 -28.30
C LYS A 108 19.20 2.68 -28.93
N ALA A 109 19.75 1.46 -28.93
CA ALA A 109 19.14 0.27 -29.51
C ALA A 109 18.04 -0.36 -28.63
N ILE A 110 17.64 0.33 -27.54
CA ILE A 110 16.62 -0.18 -26.61
C ILE A 110 15.48 0.82 -26.57
N THR A 111 14.31 0.37 -27.00
CA THR A 111 13.03 1.03 -26.84
C THR A 111 12.24 0.37 -25.72
N GLU A 112 11.09 0.89 -25.37
CA GLU A 112 10.23 0.34 -24.32
C GLU A 112 8.84 0.05 -24.88
N LYS A 113 8.33 -1.15 -24.60
CA LYS A 113 6.96 -1.55 -24.94
C LYS A 113 6.10 -1.73 -23.69
N LYS A 114 4.82 -1.43 -23.82
CA LYS A 114 3.84 -1.64 -22.76
C LYS A 114 3.56 -3.14 -22.54
N LYS A 115 3.63 -3.58 -21.28
CA LYS A 115 3.18 -4.89 -20.82
C LYS A 115 2.08 -4.69 -19.79
N PRO A 116 0.86 -5.24 -19.97
CA PRO A 116 -0.17 -5.23 -18.93
C PRO A 116 0.30 -6.02 -17.70
N ILE A 117 0.31 -5.40 -16.53
CA ILE A 117 0.76 -6.01 -15.27
C ILE A 117 -0.31 -6.08 -14.20
N GLY A 118 -1.44 -5.44 -14.43
CA GLY A 118 -2.53 -5.41 -13.48
C GLY A 118 -3.67 -4.51 -13.94
N ILE A 119 -4.61 -4.29 -13.05
CA ILE A 119 -5.76 -3.42 -13.29
C ILE A 119 -6.01 -2.52 -12.07
N LEU A 120 -6.70 -1.39 -12.29
CA LEU A 120 -7.40 -0.63 -11.26
C LEU A 120 -8.89 -0.84 -11.42
N GLU A 121 -9.56 -1.15 -10.32
CA GLU A 121 -11.02 -1.10 -10.21
C GLU A 121 -11.41 0.16 -9.43
N THR A 122 -12.34 0.94 -9.97
CA THR A 122 -12.87 2.14 -9.31
C THR A 122 -14.38 2.08 -9.28
N GLY A 123 -14.98 2.28 -8.12
CA GLY A 123 -16.44 2.31 -7.95
C GLY A 123 -16.82 3.07 -6.68
N ASP A 124 -18.09 3.22 -6.42
CA ASP A 124 -18.61 3.96 -5.27
C ASP A 124 -19.34 3.05 -4.29
N SER A 125 -19.19 3.32 -2.99
CA SER A 125 -19.90 2.63 -1.91
C SER A 125 -20.41 3.67 -0.92
N GLN A 126 -21.66 4.09 -1.07
CA GLN A 126 -22.27 5.21 -0.35
C GLN A 126 -21.45 6.51 -0.59
N THR A 127 -20.82 7.06 0.46
CA THR A 127 -20.03 8.31 0.38
C THR A 127 -18.55 8.07 0.13
N VAL A 128 -18.14 6.81 -0.08
CA VAL A 128 -16.74 6.42 -0.27
C VAL A 128 -16.50 6.00 -1.71
N ARG A 129 -15.58 6.69 -2.39
CA ARG A 129 -15.01 6.23 -3.64
C ARG A 129 -13.94 5.18 -3.33
N VAL A 130 -14.06 4.02 -3.93
CA VAL A 130 -13.18 2.86 -3.68
C VAL A 130 -12.31 2.65 -4.92
N VAL A 131 -11.00 2.66 -4.71
CA VAL A 131 -10.00 2.37 -5.74
C VAL A 131 -9.21 1.15 -5.28
N THR A 132 -9.21 0.11 -6.09
CA THR A 132 -8.52 -1.15 -5.79
C THR A 132 -7.47 -1.43 -6.85
N GLY A 133 -6.21 -1.49 -6.48
CA GLY A 133 -5.14 -1.99 -7.33
C GLY A 133 -5.11 -3.52 -7.29
N ILE A 134 -4.98 -4.16 -8.46
CA ILE A 134 -4.88 -5.62 -8.56
C ILE A 134 -3.70 -5.95 -9.46
N LEU A 135 -2.71 -6.63 -8.92
CA LEU A 135 -1.52 -7.08 -9.64
C LEU A 135 -1.78 -8.45 -10.30
N ASN A 136 -1.31 -8.63 -11.52
CA ASN A 136 -1.36 -9.96 -12.16
C ASN A 136 -0.43 -10.93 -11.44
N PRO A 137 -0.81 -12.20 -11.26
CA PRO A 137 0.06 -13.20 -10.67
C PRO A 137 1.40 -13.34 -11.41
N GLY A 138 2.49 -13.43 -10.65
CA GLY A 138 3.84 -13.63 -11.21
C GLY A 138 4.56 -12.36 -11.68
N GLU A 139 3.98 -11.18 -11.49
CA GLU A 139 4.67 -9.92 -11.78
C GLU A 139 5.71 -9.57 -10.71
N ALA A 140 6.84 -9.01 -11.15
CA ALA A 140 7.98 -8.70 -10.26
C ALA A 140 7.71 -7.62 -9.21
N SER A 141 6.79 -6.70 -9.49
CA SER A 141 6.56 -5.53 -8.63
C SER A 141 5.17 -4.94 -8.78
N GLY A 142 4.51 -4.73 -7.65
CA GLY A 142 3.23 -4.01 -7.57
C GLY A 142 3.36 -2.48 -7.58
N VAL A 143 4.58 -1.95 -7.47
CA VAL A 143 4.82 -0.49 -7.38
C VAL A 143 4.15 0.32 -8.50
N PRO A 144 4.20 -0.08 -9.79
CA PRO A 144 3.51 0.68 -10.83
C PRO A 144 1.98 0.70 -10.66
N VAL A 145 1.38 -0.39 -10.17
CA VAL A 145 -0.07 -0.44 -9.89
C VAL A 145 -0.42 0.50 -8.74
N ILE A 146 0.38 0.49 -7.67
CA ILE A 146 0.23 1.40 -6.52
C ILE A 146 0.31 2.86 -6.98
N ARG A 147 1.28 3.22 -7.81
CA ARG A 147 1.43 4.58 -8.35
C ARG A 147 0.19 5.05 -9.12
N GLU A 148 -0.35 4.20 -9.98
CA GLU A 148 -1.56 4.54 -10.73
C GLU A 148 -2.77 4.67 -9.80
N ALA A 149 -2.91 3.80 -8.79
CA ALA A 149 -3.97 3.91 -7.79
C ALA A 149 -3.87 5.23 -7.00
N LEU A 150 -2.68 5.62 -6.56
CA LEU A 150 -2.45 6.85 -5.79
C LEU A 150 -2.75 8.14 -6.59
N LYS A 151 -2.70 8.11 -7.93
CA LYS A 151 -3.12 9.24 -8.78
C LYS A 151 -4.62 9.53 -8.67
N LYS A 152 -5.43 8.59 -8.21
CA LYS A 152 -6.87 8.76 -7.98
C LYS A 152 -7.19 9.43 -6.63
N ALA A 153 -6.17 9.76 -5.83
CA ALA A 153 -6.34 10.42 -4.54
C ALA A 153 -6.95 11.81 -4.69
N GLU A 154 -8.04 12.08 -3.96
CA GLU A 154 -8.77 13.35 -3.96
C GLU A 154 -9.34 13.63 -2.57
N GLY A 155 -9.31 14.88 -2.13
CA GLY A 155 -9.88 15.30 -0.84
C GLY A 155 -9.30 14.51 0.34
N LEU A 156 -10.17 13.98 1.21
CA LEU A 156 -9.76 13.04 2.25
C LEU A 156 -9.56 11.66 1.61
N THR A 157 -8.32 11.18 1.65
CA THR A 157 -7.95 9.89 1.09
C THR A 157 -7.36 8.99 2.17
N ILE A 158 -7.91 7.79 2.31
CA ILE A 158 -7.40 6.74 3.20
C ILE A 158 -6.70 5.69 2.34
N ILE A 159 -5.42 5.49 2.58
CA ILE A 159 -4.56 4.56 1.84
C ILE A 159 -4.34 3.31 2.69
N ASP A 160 -4.84 2.18 2.25
CA ASP A 160 -4.58 0.87 2.87
C ASP A 160 -3.30 0.29 2.25
N CYS A 161 -2.19 0.40 2.99
CA CYS A 161 -0.86 0.00 2.51
C CYS A 161 -0.70 -1.53 2.52
N PRO A 162 0.23 -2.11 1.74
CA PRO A 162 0.66 -3.49 1.93
C PRO A 162 1.25 -3.70 3.34
N PRO A 163 1.27 -4.92 3.88
CA PRO A 163 1.93 -5.21 5.16
C PRO A 163 3.47 -5.16 5.05
N GLY A 164 4.12 -4.89 6.18
CA GLY A 164 5.59 -4.91 6.28
C GLY A 164 6.25 -3.57 5.98
N SER A 165 7.47 -3.61 5.40
CA SER A 165 8.32 -2.43 5.18
C SER A 165 9.04 -2.45 3.83
N ALA A 166 8.49 -3.16 2.84
CA ALA A 166 9.05 -3.30 1.49
C ALA A 166 8.85 -2.04 0.62
N CYS A 167 9.38 -2.06 -0.61
CA CYS A 167 9.26 -0.95 -1.58
C CYS A 167 7.81 -0.55 -1.86
N SER A 168 6.88 -1.50 -1.88
CA SER A 168 5.45 -1.25 -2.05
C SER A 168 4.86 -0.40 -0.92
N VAL A 169 5.29 -0.65 0.33
CA VAL A 169 4.89 0.17 1.49
C VAL A 169 5.49 1.57 1.38
N MET A 170 6.77 1.68 1.04
CA MET A 170 7.43 2.98 0.85
C MET A 170 6.68 3.82 -0.19
N GLU A 171 6.37 3.23 -1.36
CA GLU A 171 5.63 3.91 -2.43
C GLU A 171 4.25 4.39 -1.93
N SER A 172 3.54 3.56 -1.16
CA SER A 172 2.20 3.88 -0.65
C SER A 172 2.19 5.06 0.32
N VAL A 173 3.30 5.33 1.02
CA VAL A 173 3.37 6.39 2.04
C VAL A 173 4.11 7.65 1.61
N MET A 174 4.78 7.64 0.44
CA MET A 174 5.63 8.77 0.02
C MET A 174 4.90 10.11 0.03
N ASP A 175 3.65 10.15 -0.43
CA ASP A 175 2.83 11.35 -0.51
C ASP A 175 1.80 11.47 0.64
N ALA A 176 1.87 10.61 1.66
CA ALA A 176 0.95 10.69 2.79
C ALA A 176 1.28 11.90 3.69
N ASP A 177 0.24 12.59 4.14
CA ASP A 177 0.34 13.69 5.10
C ASP A 177 0.48 13.15 6.54
N PHE A 178 -0.13 11.99 6.81
CA PHE A 178 -0.12 11.33 8.10
C PHE A 178 -0.12 9.80 7.95
N CYS A 179 0.56 9.09 8.86
CA CYS A 179 0.63 7.63 8.92
C CYS A 179 -0.04 7.10 10.18
N ILE A 180 -1.04 6.22 10.04
CA ILE A 180 -1.61 5.46 11.15
C ILE A 180 -0.91 4.11 11.22
N LEU A 181 -0.24 3.86 12.34
CA LEU A 181 0.49 2.63 12.59
C LEU A 181 -0.40 1.69 13.41
N VAL A 182 -0.88 0.62 12.79
CA VAL A 182 -1.76 -0.35 13.44
C VAL A 182 -0.93 -1.43 14.12
N ALA A 183 -1.04 -1.50 15.44
CA ALA A 183 -0.29 -2.42 16.29
C ALA A 183 -1.21 -3.46 16.95
N GLU A 184 -0.74 -4.69 17.05
CA GLU A 184 -1.33 -5.75 17.86
C GLU A 184 -0.47 -5.93 19.12
N PRO A 185 -1.04 -5.92 20.35
CA PRO A 185 -0.28 -5.99 21.60
C PRO A 185 0.21 -7.41 21.91
N THR A 186 1.09 -7.94 21.06
CA THR A 186 1.77 -9.24 21.22
C THR A 186 3.27 -9.06 20.95
N ALA A 187 4.11 -9.93 21.50
CA ALA A 187 5.56 -9.86 21.30
C ALA A 187 5.93 -9.87 19.80
N PHE A 188 5.32 -10.74 19.01
CA PHE A 188 5.57 -10.81 17.58
C PHE A 188 5.01 -9.57 16.82
N GLY A 189 3.80 -9.11 17.19
CA GLY A 189 3.21 -7.88 16.65
C GLY A 189 4.09 -6.66 16.91
N PHE A 190 4.63 -6.55 18.11
CA PHE A 190 5.48 -5.44 18.52
C PHE A 190 6.81 -5.37 17.77
N HIS A 191 7.50 -6.51 17.58
CA HIS A 191 8.73 -6.53 16.80
C HIS A 191 8.52 -5.98 15.37
N ASN A 192 7.49 -6.46 14.70
CA ASN A 192 7.18 -5.99 13.35
C ASN A 192 6.69 -4.51 13.33
N PHE A 193 5.97 -4.09 14.37
CA PHE A 193 5.56 -2.69 14.55
C PHE A 193 6.75 -1.74 14.65
N GLN A 194 7.79 -2.11 15.39
CA GLN A 194 9.01 -1.31 15.51
C GLN A 194 9.67 -1.05 14.14
N MET A 195 9.69 -2.06 13.25
CA MET A 195 10.25 -1.91 11.89
C MET A 195 9.48 -0.86 11.07
N VAL A 196 8.16 -0.86 11.16
CA VAL A 196 7.32 0.12 10.45
C VAL A 196 7.47 1.52 11.06
N CYS A 197 7.60 1.63 12.38
CA CYS A 197 7.90 2.91 13.04
C CYS A 197 9.23 3.50 12.55
N GLN A 198 10.26 2.67 12.43
CA GLN A 198 11.55 3.10 11.88
C GLN A 198 11.43 3.58 10.44
N LEU A 199 10.70 2.85 9.58
CA LEU A 199 10.46 3.25 8.20
C LEU A 199 9.78 4.63 8.13
N VAL A 200 8.69 4.81 8.85
CA VAL A 200 7.91 6.06 8.85
C VAL A 200 8.73 7.23 9.38
N SER A 201 9.56 6.99 10.42
CA SER A 201 10.50 7.97 10.96
C SER A 201 11.58 8.36 9.95
N LEU A 202 12.17 7.38 9.24
CA LEU A 202 13.16 7.63 8.18
C LEU A 202 12.58 8.46 7.02
N LEU A 203 11.30 8.28 6.72
CA LEU A 203 10.59 9.06 5.71
C LEU A 203 10.11 10.43 6.22
N GLY A 204 10.37 10.76 7.48
CA GLY A 204 10.00 12.04 8.09
C GLY A 204 8.48 12.27 8.17
N LYS A 205 7.66 11.21 8.23
CA LYS A 205 6.21 11.32 8.24
C LYS A 205 5.65 11.49 9.66
N LYS A 206 4.67 12.39 9.81
CA LYS A 206 3.86 12.47 11.03
C LYS A 206 3.10 11.16 11.22
N SER A 207 3.01 10.66 12.44
CA SER A 207 2.35 9.38 12.68
C SER A 207 1.71 9.28 14.05
N GLY A 208 0.75 8.36 14.17
CA GLY A 208 0.12 7.98 15.42
C GLY A 208 -0.28 6.51 15.39
N VAL A 209 -0.62 5.96 16.54
CA VAL A 209 -0.80 4.53 16.75
C VAL A 209 -2.27 4.19 17.01
N VAL A 210 -2.76 3.17 16.34
CA VAL A 210 -4.01 2.48 16.69
C VAL A 210 -3.63 1.11 17.24
N ILE A 211 -3.92 0.86 18.52
CA ILE A 211 -3.74 -0.46 19.12
C ILE A 211 -5.01 -1.27 18.86
N ASN A 212 -4.88 -2.34 18.11
CA ASN A 212 -5.99 -3.21 17.75
C ASN A 212 -5.93 -4.54 18.50
N LYS A 213 -7.07 -5.20 18.69
CA LYS A 213 -7.22 -6.47 19.40
C LYS A 213 -6.70 -6.40 20.85
N GLN A 214 -6.96 -5.29 21.52
CA GLN A 214 -6.50 -5.10 22.88
C GLN A 214 -7.44 -5.81 23.88
N GLU A 215 -6.93 -6.83 24.56
CA GLU A 215 -7.61 -7.47 25.71
C GLU A 215 -7.25 -6.78 27.03
N ALA A 216 -5.98 -6.45 27.19
CA ALA A 216 -5.43 -5.74 28.34
C ALA A 216 -4.31 -4.78 27.89
N SER A 217 -3.94 -3.85 28.78
CA SER A 217 -2.76 -3.00 28.55
C SER A 217 -1.50 -3.86 28.42
N TRP A 218 -0.70 -3.60 27.38
CA TRP A 218 0.58 -4.28 27.18
C TRP A 218 1.72 -3.27 27.26
N GLU A 219 2.30 -3.17 28.46
CA GLU A 219 3.28 -2.17 28.82
C GLU A 219 4.45 -2.00 27.84
N PRO A 220 5.03 -3.06 27.22
CA PRO A 220 6.13 -2.86 26.28
C PRO A 220 5.78 -1.98 25.08
N LEU A 221 4.57 -2.12 24.51
CA LEU A 221 4.11 -1.31 23.38
C LEU A 221 3.82 0.13 23.83
N GLU A 222 3.12 0.29 24.95
CA GLU A 222 2.75 1.61 25.45
C GLU A 222 3.97 2.43 25.89
N ARG A 223 4.95 1.79 26.52
CA ARG A 223 6.24 2.41 26.87
C ARG A 223 6.97 2.85 25.61
N PHE A 224 7.09 1.99 24.63
CA PHE A 224 7.72 2.33 23.36
C PHE A 224 7.05 3.54 22.68
N CYS A 225 5.71 3.58 22.65
CA CYS A 225 4.99 4.73 22.10
C CYS A 225 5.31 6.03 22.85
N ARG A 226 5.36 6.00 24.19
CA ARG A 226 5.76 7.15 25.02
C ARG A 226 7.20 7.58 24.74
N ASP A 227 8.13 6.63 24.72
CA ASP A 227 9.57 6.91 24.54
C ASP A 227 9.87 7.48 23.14
N GLN A 228 9.09 7.07 22.11
CA GLN A 228 9.19 7.59 20.75
C GLN A 228 8.32 8.83 20.48
N GLY A 229 7.55 9.32 21.46
CA GLY A 229 6.63 10.43 21.26
C GLY A 229 5.49 10.14 20.28
N LEU A 230 5.11 8.87 20.10
CA LEU A 230 4.04 8.44 19.21
C LEU A 230 2.68 8.52 19.94
N PRO A 231 1.75 9.39 19.52
CA PRO A 231 0.43 9.46 20.13
C PRO A 231 -0.37 8.20 19.85
N ILE A 232 -1.02 7.67 20.90
CA ILE A 232 -2.00 6.59 20.73
C ILE A 232 -3.34 7.22 20.42
N LEU A 233 -3.80 7.07 19.16
CA LEU A 233 -5.01 7.69 18.64
C LEU A 233 -6.27 6.96 19.10
N ALA A 234 -6.21 5.63 19.15
CA ALA A 234 -7.31 4.80 19.62
C ALA A 234 -6.84 3.42 20.09
N ARG A 235 -7.72 2.78 20.88
CA ARG A 235 -7.61 1.38 21.28
C ARG A 235 -8.88 0.64 20.87
N ILE A 236 -8.73 -0.31 19.96
CA ILE A 236 -9.82 -1.18 19.51
C ILE A 236 -9.76 -2.45 20.34
N PRO A 237 -10.77 -2.76 21.17
CA PRO A 237 -10.76 -3.96 21.99
C PRO A 237 -10.83 -5.23 21.12
N TYR A 238 -10.31 -6.32 21.65
CA TYR A 238 -10.62 -7.63 21.09
C TYR A 238 -12.09 -7.95 21.40
N ASP A 239 -12.91 -7.95 20.34
CA ASP A 239 -14.34 -8.21 20.43
C ASP A 239 -14.72 -9.26 19.38
N PRO A 240 -15.22 -10.45 19.79
CA PRO A 240 -15.68 -11.48 18.85
C PRO A 240 -16.75 -10.99 17.87
N GLN A 241 -17.58 -10.01 18.25
CA GLN A 241 -18.61 -9.44 17.36
C GLN A 241 -17.95 -8.60 16.25
N ILE A 242 -16.94 -7.77 16.59
CA ILE A 242 -16.16 -7.03 15.61
C ILE A 242 -15.46 -8.01 14.65
N ALA A 243 -14.88 -9.07 15.18
CA ALA A 243 -14.20 -10.09 14.39
C ALA A 243 -15.16 -10.82 13.44
N ALA A 244 -16.36 -11.19 13.91
CA ALA A 244 -17.40 -11.82 13.09
C ALA A 244 -17.88 -10.88 11.97
N MET A 245 -18.20 -9.63 12.30
CA MET A 245 -18.58 -8.64 11.28
C MET A 245 -17.50 -8.44 10.23
N ALA A 246 -16.24 -8.35 10.64
CA ALA A 246 -15.11 -8.21 9.72
C ALA A 246 -14.96 -9.45 8.82
N SER A 247 -15.15 -10.65 9.36
CA SER A 247 -15.12 -11.91 8.57
C SER A 247 -16.24 -11.97 7.53
N ASP A 248 -17.39 -11.37 7.82
CA ASP A 248 -18.53 -11.27 6.89
C ASP A 248 -18.35 -10.15 5.85
N GLY A 249 -17.23 -9.41 5.89
CA GLY A 249 -16.98 -8.25 5.04
C GLY A 249 -17.92 -7.07 5.36
N ARG A 250 -18.34 -6.92 6.62
CA ARG A 250 -19.20 -5.83 7.09
C ARG A 250 -18.35 -4.71 7.64
N ILE A 251 -18.77 -3.47 7.41
CA ILE A 251 -18.07 -2.27 7.88
C ILE A 251 -18.63 -1.86 9.23
N VAL A 252 -17.85 -2.08 10.28
CA VAL A 252 -18.29 -1.92 11.67
C VAL A 252 -18.74 -0.48 11.95
N ALA A 253 -18.05 0.53 11.43
CA ALA A 253 -18.43 1.94 11.58
C ALA A 253 -19.76 2.32 10.91
N ARG A 254 -20.28 1.48 9.99
CA ARG A 254 -21.61 1.68 9.41
C ARG A 254 -22.73 1.12 10.30
N GLU A 255 -22.41 0.21 11.21
CA GLU A 255 -23.36 -0.57 11.99
C GLU A 255 -23.33 -0.25 13.50
N ASP A 256 -22.16 0.09 14.06
CA ASP A 256 -22.00 0.48 15.46
C ASP A 256 -21.68 1.98 15.59
N PRO A 257 -22.62 2.80 16.11
CA PRO A 257 -22.42 4.24 16.28
C PRO A 257 -21.20 4.59 17.17
N ARG A 258 -20.90 3.78 18.19
CA ARG A 258 -19.77 4.02 19.12
C ARG A 258 -18.44 3.89 18.39
N LEU A 259 -18.30 2.86 17.53
CA LEU A 259 -17.10 2.65 16.73
C LEU A 259 -17.00 3.70 15.62
N ARG A 260 -18.12 4.11 15.03
CA ARG A 260 -18.15 5.23 14.10
C ARG A 260 -17.62 6.51 14.74
N GLU A 261 -18.08 6.85 15.95
CA GLU A 261 -17.62 8.02 16.69
C GLU A 261 -16.11 7.95 17.00
N MET A 262 -15.61 6.78 17.40
CA MET A 262 -14.18 6.57 17.64
C MET A 262 -13.36 6.82 16.38
N PHE A 263 -13.73 6.28 15.23
CA PHE A 263 -13.02 6.51 13.98
C PHE A 263 -13.14 7.95 13.48
N SER A 264 -14.28 8.61 13.66
CA SER A 264 -14.46 10.02 13.38
C SER A 264 -13.56 10.88 14.28
N HIS A 265 -13.42 10.54 15.55
CA HIS A 265 -12.51 11.23 16.48
C HIS A 265 -11.04 11.13 16.04
N ILE A 266 -10.60 9.96 15.55
CA ILE A 266 -9.26 9.80 14.97
C ILE A 266 -9.05 10.79 13.81
N LEU A 267 -10.01 10.89 12.89
CA LEU A 267 -9.92 11.81 11.74
C LEU A 267 -9.83 13.28 12.19
N HIS A 268 -10.64 13.68 13.17
CA HIS A 268 -10.59 15.03 13.73
C HIS A 268 -9.25 15.33 14.44
N THR A 269 -8.73 14.39 15.21
CA THR A 269 -7.43 14.52 15.88
C THR A 269 -6.30 14.72 14.88
N ILE A 270 -6.30 13.96 13.79
CA ILE A 270 -5.30 14.09 12.72
C ILE A 270 -5.46 15.44 12.01
N GLY A 271 -6.70 15.83 11.65
CA GLY A 271 -6.98 17.10 10.99
C GLY A 271 -6.56 18.33 11.78
N GLY A 272 -6.64 18.29 13.11
CA GLY A 272 -6.16 19.35 13.99
C GLY A 272 -4.63 19.34 14.23
N SER A 273 -3.93 18.28 13.82
CA SER A 273 -2.48 18.11 14.04
C SER A 273 -1.64 18.45 12.80
N LEU A 274 -2.26 18.69 11.65
CA LEU A 274 -1.63 19.04 10.37
C LEU A 274 -1.59 20.54 10.17
#